data_adeb9765cc27dfa28070dbfc1bcabcb2
#
_entry.id   adeb9765cc27dfa28070dbfc1bcabcb2
#
_cell.length_a   1.000
_cell.length_b   1.000
_cell.length_c   1.000
_cell.angle_alpha   90.00
_cell.angle_beta   90.00
_cell.angle_gamma   90.00
#
_symmetry.space_group_name_H-M   'P 1'
#
loop_
_entity.id
_entity.type
_entity.pdbx_description
1 polymer ?
#
loop_
_entity_poly.entity_id
_entity_poly.type
_entity_poly.pdbx_seq_one_letter_code
_entity_poly.pdbx_strand_id
1 'polypeptide(L)'
;KISDFDAMHADMGDPTPALSDATSALTNLREKYREAENKYQHQQGVLDSHLDLGLHTALEDKEGQCEELSRANKRVTAEAEAARLLRDTLVDARQRTAARYQTPYVTALTALGQHVWGEDFSVNVADNLRIESAITRPGGSPIAYKDLSTGTREQLAVLSRLACYQLVNQGSVPVILDDILGYSDPEHRGDMAKAIETATALAESDPTSVGQLIIFTCDSSRFTEIPGLHLDWNNPTVE
;
A
#
# COMPACT_ATOMS: atom_id res chain seq x y z
N LYS A 1 -37.30 40.67 -108.83
CA LYS A 1 -37.44 39.72 -107.63
C LYS A 1 -36.24 38.85 -107.39
N ILE A 2 -35.45 38.45 -108.44
CA ILE A 2 -34.17 37.71 -108.23
C ILE A 2 -33.07 38.68 -107.80
N SER A 3 -33.01 39.92 -108.37
CA SER A 3 -32.03 40.94 -108.01
C SER A 3 -32.18 41.50 -106.59
N ASP A 4 -33.33 41.46 -106.03
CA ASP A 4 -33.62 41.90 -104.68
C ASP A 4 -33.16 40.84 -103.64
N PHE A 5 -33.22 39.58 -104.02
CA PHE A 5 -32.68 38.48 -103.16
C PHE A 5 -31.18 38.44 -103.14
N ASP A 6 -30.50 38.66 -104.31
CA ASP A 6 -29.06 38.73 -104.42
C ASP A 6 -28.47 39.99 -103.66
N ALA A 7 -29.21 41.12 -103.73
CA ALA A 7 -28.85 42.32 -102.94
C ALA A 7 -28.96 42.14 -101.45
N MET A 8 -29.91 41.36 -101.00
CA MET A 8 -30.16 41.11 -99.59
C MET A 8 -29.21 40.11 -99.01
N HIS A 9 -28.51 39.32 -99.84
CA HIS A 9 -27.54 38.34 -99.44
C HIS A 9 -26.06 38.74 -99.70
N ALA A 10 -25.84 39.85 -100.37
CA ALA A 10 -24.49 40.35 -100.72
C ALA A 10 -23.69 40.83 -99.52
N ASP A 11 -24.39 41.12 -98.41
CA ASP A 11 -23.73 41.57 -97.17
C ASP A 11 -23.62 40.45 -96.13
N MET A 12 -24.11 39.28 -96.47
CA MET A 12 -23.78 38.12 -95.62
C MET A 12 -22.48 37.48 -96.10
N GLY A 13 -21.40 37.77 -95.43
CA GLY A 13 -20.13 37.14 -95.71
C GLY A 13 -20.26 35.59 -95.78
N ASP A 14 -19.33 34.96 -96.47
CA ASP A 14 -19.35 33.48 -96.64
C ASP A 14 -19.57 32.78 -95.30
N PRO A 15 -20.68 32.04 -95.11
CA PRO A 15 -21.01 31.38 -93.89
C PRO A 15 -20.13 30.14 -93.58
N THR A 16 -19.33 29.73 -94.57
CA THR A 16 -18.49 28.55 -94.44
C THR A 16 -17.46 28.58 -93.30
N PRO A 17 -16.74 29.68 -93.08
CA PRO A 17 -15.83 29.79 -91.93
C PRO A 17 -16.56 29.71 -90.59
N ALA A 18 -17.67 30.44 -90.49
CA ALA A 18 -18.45 30.44 -89.24
C ALA A 18 -19.07 29.05 -88.94
N LEU A 19 -19.48 28.34 -89.97
CA LEU A 19 -19.95 26.93 -89.86
C LEU A 19 -18.83 25.98 -89.42
N SER A 20 -17.65 26.17 -90.02
CA SER A 20 -16.45 25.41 -89.67
C SER A 20 -16.05 25.64 -88.19
N ASP A 21 -16.01 26.86 -87.76
CA ASP A 21 -15.67 27.24 -86.40
C ASP A 21 -16.72 26.70 -85.38
N ALA A 22 -17.99 26.83 -85.73
CA ALA A 22 -19.07 26.27 -84.89
C ALA A 22 -18.97 24.73 -84.82
N THR A 23 -18.65 24.04 -85.94
CA THR A 23 -18.47 22.58 -85.98
C THR A 23 -17.25 22.16 -85.15
N SER A 24 -16.18 22.87 -85.26
CA SER A 24 -14.98 22.61 -84.47
C SER A 24 -15.20 22.88 -82.97
N ALA A 25 -15.89 23.97 -82.64
CA ALA A 25 -16.31 24.25 -81.25
C ALA A 25 -17.24 23.18 -80.66
N LEU A 26 -18.18 22.68 -81.47
CA LEU A 26 -19.09 21.64 -81.07
C LEU A 26 -18.38 20.30 -80.88
N THR A 27 -17.39 19.98 -81.73
CA THR A 27 -16.57 18.79 -81.57
C THR A 27 -15.72 18.87 -80.30
N ASN A 28 -15.04 19.98 -80.05
CA ASN A 28 -14.29 20.20 -78.82
C ASN A 28 -15.18 20.15 -77.58
N LEU A 29 -16.40 20.68 -77.63
CA LEU A 29 -17.35 20.60 -76.50
C LEU A 29 -17.77 19.16 -76.26
N ARG A 30 -18.02 18.37 -77.31
CA ARG A 30 -18.35 16.97 -77.19
C ARG A 30 -17.21 16.13 -76.61
N GLU A 31 -15.99 16.42 -76.99
CA GLU A 31 -14.83 15.77 -76.38
C GLU A 31 -14.67 16.10 -74.90
N LYS A 32 -14.79 17.36 -74.52
CA LYS A 32 -14.76 17.79 -73.12
C LYS A 32 -15.87 17.17 -72.30
N TYR A 33 -17.09 17.09 -72.86
CA TYR A 33 -18.21 16.44 -72.22
C TYR A 33 -17.89 14.94 -71.98
N ARG A 34 -17.38 14.23 -72.99
CA ARG A 34 -17.01 12.83 -72.84
C ARG A 34 -15.90 12.59 -71.81
N GLU A 35 -14.93 13.48 -71.79
CA GLU A 35 -13.87 13.40 -70.77
C GLU A 35 -14.44 13.64 -69.34
N ALA A 36 -15.32 14.60 -69.20
CA ALA A 36 -15.96 14.89 -67.92
C ALA A 36 -16.88 13.74 -67.47
N GLU A 37 -17.62 13.15 -68.39
CA GLU A 37 -18.48 11.98 -68.16
C GLU A 37 -17.67 10.75 -67.74
N ASN A 38 -16.56 10.49 -68.42
CA ASN A 38 -15.64 9.39 -68.06
C ASN A 38 -15.02 9.58 -66.71
N LYS A 39 -14.60 10.82 -66.36
CA LYS A 39 -14.11 11.15 -65.03
C LYS A 39 -15.13 10.92 -63.94
N TYR A 40 -16.38 11.39 -64.22
CA TYR A 40 -17.47 11.20 -63.28
C TYR A 40 -17.75 9.72 -63.00
N GLN A 41 -17.91 8.93 -64.09
CA GLN A 41 -18.16 7.49 -63.97
C GLN A 41 -17.00 6.77 -63.26
N HIS A 42 -15.74 7.15 -63.55
CA HIS A 42 -14.59 6.59 -62.86
C HIS A 42 -14.62 6.94 -61.36
N GLN A 43 -14.89 8.18 -61.00
CA GLN A 43 -14.97 8.59 -59.59
C GLN A 43 -16.13 7.91 -58.87
N GLN A 44 -17.28 7.76 -59.55
CA GLN A 44 -18.43 7.06 -59.00
C GLN A 44 -18.10 5.58 -58.76
N GLY A 45 -17.44 4.91 -59.73
CA GLY A 45 -17.00 3.53 -59.54
C GLY A 45 -16.01 3.32 -58.42
N VAL A 46 -15.10 4.29 -58.21
CA VAL A 46 -14.18 4.29 -57.06
C VAL A 46 -14.94 4.45 -55.76
N LEU A 47 -15.88 5.38 -55.69
CA LEU A 47 -16.72 5.59 -54.53
C LEU A 47 -17.55 4.34 -54.15
N ASP A 48 -18.19 3.75 -55.17
CA ASP A 48 -19.00 2.54 -54.99
C ASP A 48 -18.11 1.36 -54.51
N SER A 49 -16.90 1.22 -55.05
CA SER A 49 -15.97 0.20 -54.60
C SER A 49 -15.53 0.40 -53.13
N HIS A 50 -15.36 1.62 -52.68
CA HIS A 50 -15.05 1.92 -51.27
C HIS A 50 -16.25 1.66 -50.36
N LEU A 51 -17.47 1.91 -50.79
CA LEU A 51 -18.70 1.57 -50.07
C LEU A 51 -18.90 0.05 -50.00
N ASP A 52 -18.66 -0.67 -51.09
CA ASP A 52 -18.73 -2.14 -51.15
C ASP A 52 -17.68 -2.82 -50.28
N LEU A 53 -16.49 -2.22 -50.06
CA LEU A 53 -15.50 -2.69 -49.12
C LEU A 53 -15.90 -2.53 -47.63
N GLY A 54 -17.05 -1.92 -47.34
CA GLY A 54 -17.54 -1.76 -45.99
C GLY A 54 -16.60 -0.91 -45.06
N LEU A 55 -15.77 -0.06 -45.65
CA LEU A 55 -14.77 0.72 -44.91
C LEU A 55 -15.42 1.64 -43.87
N HIS A 56 -16.59 2.18 -44.13
CA HIS A 56 -17.33 3.01 -43.18
C HIS A 56 -17.79 2.21 -41.96
N THR A 57 -18.38 1.04 -42.21
CA THR A 57 -18.79 0.12 -41.14
C THR A 57 -17.58 -0.38 -40.33
N ALA A 58 -16.47 -0.69 -41.03
CA ALA A 58 -15.23 -1.09 -40.34
C ALA A 58 -14.65 0.03 -39.49
N LEU A 59 -14.77 1.28 -39.90
CA LEU A 59 -14.35 2.44 -39.11
C LEU A 59 -15.23 2.59 -37.87
N GLU A 60 -16.56 2.56 -38.02
CA GLU A 60 -17.52 2.63 -36.91
C GLU A 60 -17.28 1.51 -35.88
N ASP A 61 -17.05 0.27 -36.36
CA ASP A 61 -16.71 -0.85 -35.49
C ASP A 61 -15.40 -0.62 -34.70
N LYS A 62 -14.38 -0.03 -35.35
CA LYS A 62 -13.11 0.30 -34.68
C LYS A 62 -13.23 1.44 -33.70
N GLU A 63 -14.00 2.45 -34.01
CA GLU A 63 -14.31 3.54 -33.09
C GLU A 63 -15.06 3.03 -31.85
N GLY A 64 -16.08 2.15 -32.06
CA GLY A 64 -16.81 1.50 -30.98
C GLY A 64 -15.87 0.65 -30.08
N GLN A 65 -14.96 -0.14 -30.68
CA GLN A 65 -13.96 -0.91 -29.94
C GLN A 65 -13.02 0.00 -29.13
N CYS A 66 -12.57 1.11 -29.72
CA CYS A 66 -11.72 2.09 -29.02
C CYS A 66 -12.44 2.72 -27.82
N GLU A 67 -13.71 3.08 -27.98
CA GLU A 67 -14.49 3.62 -26.87
C GLU A 67 -14.70 2.59 -25.74
N GLU A 68 -15.02 1.33 -26.09
CA GLU A 68 -15.19 0.25 -25.13
C GLU A 68 -13.89 -0.01 -24.34
N LEU A 69 -12.76 -0.15 -25.06
CA LEU A 69 -11.44 -0.31 -24.47
C LEU A 69 -11.05 0.88 -23.59
N SER A 70 -11.37 2.11 -24.03
CA SER A 70 -11.13 3.31 -23.23
C SER A 70 -11.93 3.32 -21.93
N ARG A 71 -13.21 2.91 -21.97
CA ARG A 71 -14.06 2.77 -20.77
C ARG A 71 -13.53 1.68 -19.84
N ALA A 72 -13.15 0.53 -20.41
CA ALA A 72 -12.58 -0.58 -19.64
C ALA A 72 -11.25 -0.17 -18.98
N ASN A 73 -10.37 0.51 -19.71
CA ASN A 73 -9.10 1.00 -19.19
C ASN A 73 -9.32 2.00 -18.04
N LYS A 74 -10.21 2.97 -18.20
CA LYS A 74 -10.55 3.94 -17.13
C LYS A 74 -11.05 3.22 -15.87
N ARG A 75 -11.91 2.19 -16.02
CA ARG A 75 -12.42 1.41 -14.89
C ARG A 75 -11.30 0.67 -14.16
N VAL A 76 -10.47 -0.07 -14.91
CA VAL A 76 -9.36 -0.85 -14.33
C VAL A 76 -8.33 0.08 -13.66
N THR A 77 -8.05 1.23 -14.26
CA THR A 77 -7.15 2.24 -13.68
C THR A 77 -7.71 2.77 -12.36
N ALA A 78 -8.99 3.13 -12.32
CA ALA A 78 -9.64 3.61 -11.10
C ALA A 78 -9.68 2.52 -10.00
N GLU A 79 -9.94 1.27 -10.35
CA GLU A 79 -9.90 0.13 -9.42
C GLU A 79 -8.48 -0.07 -8.85
N ALA A 80 -7.45 0.02 -9.72
CA ALA A 80 -6.06 -0.10 -9.31
C ALA A 80 -5.63 1.06 -8.40
N GLU A 81 -6.02 2.29 -8.70
CA GLU A 81 -5.75 3.46 -7.85
C GLU A 81 -6.45 3.35 -6.50
N ALA A 82 -7.71 2.91 -6.47
CA ALA A 82 -8.45 2.69 -5.24
C ALA A 82 -7.81 1.59 -4.37
N ALA A 83 -7.39 0.48 -4.98
CA ALA A 83 -6.70 -0.60 -4.28
C ALA A 83 -5.35 -0.14 -3.71
N ARG A 84 -4.60 0.67 -4.47
CA ARG A 84 -3.34 1.27 -4.01
C ARG A 84 -3.58 2.21 -2.82
N LEU A 85 -4.56 3.11 -2.93
CA LEU A 85 -4.90 4.04 -1.85
C LEU A 85 -5.30 3.30 -0.58
N LEU A 86 -6.14 2.26 -0.71
CA LEU A 86 -6.53 1.40 0.42
C LEU A 86 -5.32 0.75 1.08
N ARG A 87 -4.45 0.12 0.29
CA ARG A 87 -3.22 -0.49 0.79
C ARG A 87 -2.34 0.52 1.54
N ASP A 88 -2.10 1.67 0.95
CA ASP A 88 -1.22 2.69 1.52
C ASP A 88 -1.82 3.26 2.81
N THR A 89 -3.14 3.46 2.86
CA THR A 89 -3.87 3.88 4.07
C THR A 89 -3.78 2.84 5.18
N LEU A 90 -3.94 1.55 4.86
CA LEU A 90 -3.84 0.46 5.83
C LEU A 90 -2.41 0.28 6.37
N VAL A 91 -1.40 0.42 5.50
CA VAL A 91 0.01 0.36 5.91
C VAL A 91 0.33 1.51 6.85
N ASP A 92 -0.08 2.74 6.53
CA ASP A 92 0.14 3.92 7.35
C ASP A 92 -0.62 3.84 8.69
N ALA A 93 -1.88 3.40 8.69
CA ALA A 93 -2.64 3.17 9.92
C ALA A 93 -1.98 2.11 10.81
N ARG A 94 -1.49 1.01 10.22
CA ARG A 94 -0.75 -0.03 10.95
C ARG A 94 0.54 0.53 11.56
N GLN A 95 1.32 1.29 10.80
CA GLN A 95 2.57 1.90 11.29
C GLN A 95 2.31 2.88 12.44
N ARG A 96 1.30 3.75 12.31
CA ARG A 96 0.90 4.67 13.39
C ARG A 96 0.45 3.94 14.65
N THR A 97 -0.31 2.85 14.49
CA THR A 97 -0.75 2.02 15.61
C THR A 97 0.43 1.31 16.26
N ALA A 98 1.32 0.72 15.45
CA ALA A 98 2.53 0.07 15.96
C ALA A 98 3.41 1.07 16.76
N ALA A 99 3.69 2.24 16.20
CA ALA A 99 4.48 3.27 16.89
C ALA A 99 3.85 3.72 18.21
N ARG A 100 2.53 3.79 18.29
CA ARG A 100 1.82 4.17 19.53
C ARG A 100 2.04 3.19 20.68
N TYR A 101 2.22 1.91 20.41
CA TYR A 101 2.42 0.88 21.45
C TYR A 101 3.88 0.45 21.56
N GLN A 102 4.61 0.42 20.46
CA GLN A 102 6.00 -0.04 20.42
C GLN A 102 6.93 0.89 21.20
N THR A 103 6.84 2.20 20.99
CA THR A 103 7.72 3.16 21.69
C THR A 103 7.56 3.10 23.20
N PRO A 104 6.36 3.19 23.80
CA PRO A 104 6.19 3.04 25.24
C PRO A 104 6.66 1.67 25.76
N TYR A 105 6.40 0.60 25.01
CA TYR A 105 6.83 -0.75 25.38
C TYR A 105 8.35 -0.88 25.42
N VAL A 106 9.05 -0.41 24.38
CA VAL A 106 10.52 -0.42 24.34
C VAL A 106 11.09 0.43 25.47
N THR A 107 10.50 1.60 25.75
CA THR A 107 10.92 2.47 26.85
C THR A 107 10.79 1.78 28.21
N ALA A 108 9.63 1.18 28.48
CA ALA A 108 9.39 0.45 29.72
C ALA A 108 10.30 -0.77 29.86
N LEU A 109 10.45 -1.56 28.81
CA LEU A 109 11.31 -2.74 28.77
C LEU A 109 12.79 -2.36 28.96
N THR A 110 13.23 -1.26 28.33
CA THR A 110 14.62 -0.77 28.49
C THR A 110 14.86 -0.30 29.93
N ALA A 111 13.94 0.47 30.52
CA ALA A 111 14.06 0.92 31.90
C ALA A 111 14.13 -0.25 32.89
N LEU A 112 13.28 -1.26 32.73
CA LEU A 112 13.33 -2.47 33.56
C LEU A 112 14.62 -3.27 33.33
N GLY A 113 15.06 -3.42 32.08
CA GLY A 113 16.27 -4.15 31.74
C GLY A 113 17.55 -3.49 32.23
N GLN A 114 17.56 -2.16 32.40
CA GLN A 114 18.69 -1.44 32.97
C GLN A 114 18.96 -1.81 34.43
N HIS A 115 17.97 -2.25 35.20
CA HIS A 115 18.17 -2.80 36.53
C HIS A 115 19.01 -4.10 36.51
N VAL A 116 18.88 -4.88 35.43
CA VAL A 116 19.51 -6.21 35.32
C VAL A 116 20.89 -6.17 34.62
N TRP A 117 21.00 -5.35 33.57
CA TRP A 117 22.20 -5.32 32.72
C TRP A 117 22.92 -3.97 32.67
N GLY A 118 22.47 -2.99 33.48
CA GLY A 118 23.09 -1.66 33.55
C GLY A 118 22.60 -0.70 32.45
N GLU A 119 23.11 0.53 32.50
CA GLU A 119 22.67 1.66 31.67
C GLU A 119 22.82 1.43 30.16
N ASP A 120 23.80 0.62 29.74
CA ASP A 120 24.02 0.30 28.33
C ASP A 120 23.03 -0.70 27.74
N PHE A 121 22.11 -1.22 28.55
CA PHE A 121 21.08 -2.14 28.07
C PHE A 121 20.20 -1.45 27.05
N SER A 122 20.02 -2.11 25.92
CA SER A 122 19.07 -1.73 24.90
C SER A 122 18.45 -2.95 24.23
N VAL A 123 17.25 -2.79 23.72
CA VAL A 123 16.49 -3.85 23.07
C VAL A 123 15.94 -3.37 21.74
N ASN A 124 16.06 -4.20 20.71
CA ASN A 124 15.43 -3.99 19.43
C ASN A 124 14.18 -4.88 19.31
N VAL A 125 13.07 -4.26 18.94
CA VAL A 125 11.74 -4.88 18.92
C VAL A 125 11.11 -4.67 17.55
N ALA A 126 10.60 -5.73 16.95
CA ALA A 126 9.86 -5.67 15.70
C ALA A 126 8.49 -5.01 15.86
N ASP A 127 7.84 -4.66 14.76
CA ASP A 127 6.50 -4.05 14.73
C ASP A 127 5.41 -4.86 15.46
N ASN A 128 5.62 -6.16 15.60
CA ASN A 128 4.72 -7.09 16.31
C ASN A 128 5.08 -7.27 17.79
N LEU A 129 5.90 -6.40 18.36
CA LEU A 129 6.41 -6.42 19.74
C LEU A 129 7.31 -7.62 20.09
N ARG A 130 7.81 -8.36 19.08
CA ARG A 130 8.78 -9.43 19.34
C ARG A 130 10.17 -8.84 19.52
N ILE A 131 10.88 -9.29 20.53
CA ILE A 131 12.28 -8.93 20.74
C ILE A 131 13.12 -9.62 19.65
N GLU A 132 13.87 -8.84 18.89
CA GLU A 132 14.76 -9.31 17.82
C GLU A 132 16.19 -9.45 18.32
N SER A 133 16.68 -8.48 19.08
CA SER A 133 18.04 -8.49 19.65
C SER A 133 18.09 -7.64 20.92
N ALA A 134 19.13 -7.86 21.72
CA ALA A 134 19.40 -7.05 22.89
C ALA A 134 20.91 -6.85 23.09
N ILE A 135 21.29 -5.74 23.71
CA ILE A 135 22.63 -5.49 24.26
C ILE A 135 22.53 -5.72 25.77
N THR A 136 23.16 -6.79 26.25
CA THR A 136 23.10 -7.22 27.66
C THR A 136 24.47 -7.12 28.38
N ARG A 137 25.44 -6.45 27.74
CA ARG A 137 26.76 -6.22 28.30
C ARG A 137 27.22 -4.81 27.99
N PRO A 138 27.86 -4.11 28.95
CA PRO A 138 28.41 -2.79 28.72
C PRO A 138 29.34 -2.75 27.50
N GLY A 139 29.15 -1.80 26.59
CA GLY A 139 29.94 -1.69 25.36
C GLY A 139 29.78 -2.85 24.37
N GLY A 140 28.84 -3.75 24.58
CA GLY A 140 28.58 -4.91 23.73
C GLY A 140 27.88 -4.58 22.43
N SER A 141 27.91 -5.53 21.49
CA SER A 141 27.10 -5.48 20.26
C SER A 141 25.75 -6.15 20.49
N PRO A 142 24.72 -5.77 19.71
CA PRO A 142 23.41 -6.44 19.75
C PRO A 142 23.53 -7.93 19.44
N ILE A 143 22.99 -8.76 20.33
CA ILE A 143 22.93 -10.23 20.16
C ILE A 143 21.51 -10.59 19.75
N ALA A 144 21.35 -11.40 18.70
CA ALA A 144 20.04 -11.86 18.28
C ALA A 144 19.36 -12.67 19.39
N TYR A 145 18.06 -12.50 19.60
CA TYR A 145 17.31 -13.14 20.69
C TYR A 145 17.50 -14.67 20.75
N LYS A 146 17.57 -15.32 19.59
CA LYS A 146 17.81 -16.78 19.48
C LYS A 146 19.17 -17.23 20.00
N ASP A 147 20.16 -16.31 19.98
CA ASP A 147 21.56 -16.59 20.33
C ASP A 147 21.89 -16.19 21.80
N LEU A 148 20.90 -15.61 22.50
CA LEU A 148 21.02 -15.32 23.93
C LEU A 148 20.98 -16.60 24.76
N SER A 149 21.60 -16.56 25.95
CA SER A 149 21.51 -17.66 26.91
C SER A 149 20.06 -17.95 27.34
N THR A 150 19.79 -19.15 27.80
CA THR A 150 18.47 -19.53 28.29
C THR A 150 18.02 -18.63 29.44
N GLY A 151 18.89 -18.35 30.40
CA GLY A 151 18.60 -17.45 31.52
C GLY A 151 18.29 -16.02 31.05
N THR A 152 19.11 -15.45 30.15
CA THR A 152 18.86 -14.12 29.59
C THR A 152 17.52 -14.05 28.83
N ARG A 153 17.19 -15.09 28.06
CA ARG A 153 15.89 -15.15 27.37
C ARG A 153 14.72 -15.21 28.34
N GLU A 154 14.86 -15.98 29.43
CA GLU A 154 13.86 -16.06 30.49
C GLU A 154 13.66 -14.71 31.18
N GLN A 155 14.76 -14.06 31.58
CA GLN A 155 14.75 -12.73 32.18
C GLN A 155 14.07 -11.69 31.26
N LEU A 156 14.46 -11.64 29.97
CA LEU A 156 13.81 -10.77 28.99
C LEU A 156 12.32 -11.06 28.82
N ALA A 157 11.91 -12.33 28.87
CA ALA A 157 10.50 -12.72 28.77
C ALA A 157 9.71 -12.24 29.99
N VAL A 158 10.26 -12.30 31.19
CA VAL A 158 9.65 -11.75 32.41
C VAL A 158 9.54 -10.23 32.32
N LEU A 159 10.65 -9.55 32.00
CA LEU A 159 10.67 -8.09 31.85
C LEU A 159 9.71 -7.60 30.76
N SER A 160 9.57 -8.34 29.67
CA SER A 160 8.60 -8.06 28.62
C SER A 160 7.14 -8.08 29.16
N ARG A 161 6.80 -9.06 29.99
CA ARG A 161 5.48 -9.14 30.62
C ARG A 161 5.26 -8.00 31.61
N LEU A 162 6.29 -7.63 32.39
CA LEU A 162 6.23 -6.51 33.31
C LEU A 162 6.10 -5.16 32.57
N ALA A 163 6.80 -4.98 31.46
CA ALA A 163 6.65 -3.80 30.60
C ALA A 163 5.23 -3.70 30.03
N CYS A 164 4.65 -4.81 29.56
CA CYS A 164 3.25 -4.85 29.14
C CYS A 164 2.29 -4.54 30.32
N TYR A 165 2.58 -5.06 31.51
CA TYR A 165 1.82 -4.79 32.72
C TYR A 165 1.78 -3.28 33.02
N GLN A 166 2.91 -2.58 32.98
CA GLN A 166 2.96 -1.13 33.18
C GLN A 166 2.13 -0.35 32.14
N LEU A 167 2.08 -0.83 30.90
CA LEU A 167 1.36 -0.15 29.82
C LEU A 167 -0.15 -0.37 29.85
N VAL A 168 -0.57 -1.56 30.24
CA VAL A 168 -1.99 -1.95 30.27
C VAL A 168 -2.62 -1.58 31.62
N ASN A 169 -1.79 -1.50 32.65
CA ASN A 169 -2.26 -1.39 34.00
C ASN A 169 -2.57 0.06 34.41
N GLN A 170 -3.77 0.45 34.12
CA GLN A 170 -4.44 1.47 34.92
C GLN A 170 -5.05 0.83 36.20
N GLY A 171 -4.40 -0.21 36.73
CA GLY A 171 -4.67 -0.79 38.03
C GLY A 171 -5.62 -1.98 38.12
N SER A 172 -6.00 -2.61 37.02
CA SER A 172 -7.11 -3.57 37.06
C SER A 172 -6.79 -5.01 36.64
N VAL A 173 -5.57 -5.30 36.13
CA VAL A 173 -5.26 -6.63 35.59
C VAL A 173 -4.14 -7.28 36.40
N PRO A 174 -4.38 -8.44 37.06
CA PRO A 174 -3.30 -9.18 37.73
C PRO A 174 -2.34 -9.80 36.71
N VAL A 175 -1.06 -9.82 37.03
CA VAL A 175 -0.04 -10.58 36.29
C VAL A 175 0.27 -11.86 37.04
N ILE A 176 0.19 -12.98 36.37
CA ILE A 176 0.53 -14.29 36.90
C ILE A 176 1.81 -14.78 36.22
N LEU A 177 2.79 -15.10 37.02
CA LEU A 177 4.06 -15.69 36.59
C LEU A 177 4.21 -17.08 37.23
N ASP A 178 4.57 -18.05 36.43
CA ASP A 178 4.68 -19.44 36.87
C ASP A 178 6.11 -19.94 36.64
N ASP A 179 6.74 -20.45 37.71
CA ASP A 179 8.09 -21.03 37.79
C ASP A 179 9.16 -20.23 37.02
N ILE A 180 9.18 -18.92 37.23
CA ILE A 180 10.16 -18.00 36.60
C ILE A 180 11.50 -18.03 37.32
N LEU A 181 12.56 -17.50 36.65
CA LEU A 181 13.94 -17.36 37.14
C LEU A 181 14.63 -18.71 37.46
N GLY A 182 14.15 -19.79 36.85
CA GLY A 182 14.74 -21.13 37.02
C GLY A 182 16.17 -21.23 36.51
N TYR A 183 16.48 -20.48 35.46
CA TYR A 183 17.79 -20.46 34.80
C TYR A 183 18.60 -19.20 35.13
N SER A 184 18.12 -18.35 36.04
CA SER A 184 18.85 -17.15 36.46
C SER A 184 19.87 -17.48 37.55
N ASP A 185 21.06 -16.91 37.42
CA ASP A 185 22.07 -16.99 38.49
C ASP A 185 21.68 -16.11 39.70
N PRO A 186 22.35 -16.33 40.86
CA PRO A 186 21.99 -15.60 42.08
C PRO A 186 22.14 -14.07 41.96
N GLU A 187 23.16 -13.59 41.24
CA GLU A 187 23.42 -12.15 41.07
C GLU A 187 22.26 -11.48 40.29
N HIS A 188 21.89 -12.04 39.16
CA HIS A 188 20.78 -11.50 38.36
C HIS A 188 19.39 -11.70 39.01
N ARG A 189 19.26 -12.62 39.98
CA ARG A 189 18.01 -12.75 40.75
C ARG A 189 17.71 -11.51 41.58
N GLY A 190 18.71 -10.97 42.28
CA GLY A 190 18.57 -9.72 43.04
C GLY A 190 18.21 -8.52 42.12
N ASP A 191 18.83 -8.45 40.96
CA ASP A 191 18.55 -7.37 39.99
C ASP A 191 17.17 -7.53 39.36
N MET A 192 16.74 -8.77 39.11
CA MET A 192 15.35 -9.07 38.69
C MET A 192 14.33 -8.72 39.76
N ALA A 193 14.66 -8.94 41.05
CA ALA A 193 13.80 -8.53 42.17
C ALA A 193 13.58 -7.01 42.16
N LYS A 194 14.62 -6.20 41.95
CA LYS A 194 14.52 -4.73 41.81
C LYS A 194 13.66 -4.32 40.62
N ALA A 195 13.81 -4.99 39.48
CA ALA A 195 12.99 -4.73 38.30
C ALA A 195 11.51 -5.05 38.54
N ILE A 196 11.21 -6.15 39.24
CA ILE A 196 9.86 -6.55 39.65
C ILE A 196 9.27 -5.51 40.62
N GLU A 197 10.01 -5.11 41.64
CA GLU A 197 9.60 -4.09 42.61
C GLU A 197 9.31 -2.76 41.90
N THR A 198 10.18 -2.32 41.00
CA THR A 198 9.97 -1.10 40.21
C THR A 198 8.73 -1.20 39.35
N ALA A 199 8.48 -2.35 38.73
CA ALA A 199 7.29 -2.55 37.92
C ALA A 199 5.98 -2.52 38.71
N THR A 200 6.01 -2.98 39.96
CA THR A 200 4.84 -3.01 40.86
C THR A 200 4.65 -1.70 41.58
N ALA A 201 5.71 -1.02 42.02
CA ALA A 201 5.64 0.28 42.72
C ALA A 201 4.99 1.40 41.89
N LEU A 202 5.19 1.38 40.56
CA LEU A 202 4.52 2.32 39.66
C LEU A 202 3.00 2.13 39.63
N ALA A 203 2.52 0.93 39.93
CA ALA A 203 1.08 0.65 40.04
C ALA A 203 0.50 1.15 41.37
N GLU A 204 1.30 1.28 42.42
CA GLU A 204 0.87 1.75 43.75
C GLU A 204 0.75 3.29 43.85
N SER A 205 1.31 4.02 42.89
CA SER A 205 1.24 5.50 42.86
C SER A 205 -0.16 6.04 42.59
N ASP A 206 -1.10 5.22 42.11
CA ASP A 206 -2.51 5.53 41.96
C ASP A 206 -3.31 4.73 43.00
N PRO A 207 -3.92 5.38 44.04
CA PRO A 207 -4.68 4.68 45.09
C PRO A 207 -5.92 3.93 44.54
N THR A 208 -6.29 4.12 43.29
CA THR A 208 -7.36 3.37 42.61
C THR A 208 -6.82 2.15 41.83
N SER A 209 -5.51 2.02 41.72
CA SER A 209 -4.82 0.99 41.00
C SER A 209 -4.47 -0.17 41.93
N VAL A 210 -5.23 -1.23 41.88
CA VAL A 210 -4.93 -2.50 42.59
C VAL A 210 -4.17 -3.42 41.65
N GLY A 211 -2.92 -3.02 41.27
CA GLY A 211 -2.04 -3.90 40.54
C GLY A 211 -1.64 -5.08 41.40
N GLN A 212 -1.84 -6.31 40.91
CA GLN A 212 -1.44 -7.54 41.61
C GLN A 212 -0.49 -8.36 40.75
N LEU A 213 0.67 -8.69 41.34
CA LEU A 213 1.59 -9.66 40.79
C LEU A 213 1.53 -10.94 41.63
N ILE A 214 1.23 -12.07 40.98
CA ILE A 214 1.18 -13.38 41.61
C ILE A 214 2.27 -14.25 41.01
N ILE A 215 3.16 -14.79 41.83
CA ILE A 215 4.23 -15.67 41.39
C ILE A 215 3.99 -17.04 42.02
N PHE A 216 3.83 -18.06 41.16
CA PHE A 216 3.88 -19.44 41.56
C PHE A 216 5.29 -19.99 41.40
N THR A 217 5.78 -20.73 42.40
CA THR A 217 7.11 -21.32 42.33
C THR A 217 7.16 -22.62 43.16
N CYS A 218 7.99 -23.56 42.70
CA CYS A 218 8.35 -24.75 43.49
C CYS A 218 9.57 -24.49 44.40
N ASP A 219 10.26 -23.30 44.28
CA ASP A 219 11.43 -22.96 45.05
C ASP A 219 11.34 -21.49 45.51
N SER A 220 10.85 -21.27 46.72
CA SER A 220 10.67 -19.96 47.32
C SER A 220 11.99 -19.22 47.55
N SER A 221 13.12 -19.91 47.62
CA SER A 221 14.42 -19.28 47.83
C SER A 221 14.87 -18.34 46.70
N ARG A 222 14.24 -18.49 45.52
CA ARG A 222 14.48 -17.61 44.35
C ARG A 222 13.92 -16.22 44.51
N PHE A 223 12.96 -16.05 45.45
CA PHE A 223 12.13 -14.84 45.55
C PHE A 223 12.22 -14.16 46.93
N THR A 224 13.20 -14.55 47.75
CA THR A 224 13.37 -13.98 49.11
C THR A 224 13.67 -12.49 49.14
N GLU A 225 14.21 -11.93 48.02
CA GLU A 225 14.50 -10.51 47.86
C GLU A 225 13.34 -9.70 47.29
N ILE A 226 12.24 -10.34 46.89
CA ILE A 226 11.05 -9.67 46.37
C ILE A 226 10.13 -9.35 47.53
N PRO A 227 9.82 -8.06 47.79
CA PRO A 227 8.87 -7.71 48.81
C PRO A 227 7.46 -8.18 48.45
N GLY A 228 6.74 -8.74 49.41
CA GLY A 228 5.38 -9.22 49.21
C GLY A 228 4.95 -10.27 50.22
N LEU A 229 3.75 -10.77 50.00
CA LEU A 229 3.17 -11.80 50.84
C LEU A 229 3.62 -13.19 50.31
N HIS A 230 4.34 -13.93 51.16
CA HIS A 230 4.77 -15.29 50.87
C HIS A 230 3.78 -16.27 51.47
N LEU A 231 3.19 -17.15 50.63
CA LEU A 231 2.24 -18.18 51.05
C LEU A 231 2.84 -19.53 50.74
N ASP A 232 2.96 -20.40 51.74
CA ASP A 232 3.28 -21.83 51.54
C ASP A 232 1.98 -22.59 51.31
N TRP A 233 1.91 -23.32 50.17
CA TRP A 233 0.72 -24.13 49.84
C TRP A 233 0.44 -25.23 50.88
N ASN A 234 1.49 -25.78 51.48
CA ASN A 234 1.37 -26.84 52.51
C ASN A 234 1.10 -26.27 53.92
N ASN A 235 1.39 -25.00 54.13
CA ASN A 235 1.16 -24.32 55.44
C ASN A 235 0.68 -22.89 55.17
N PRO A 236 -0.60 -22.68 54.85
CA PRO A 236 -1.16 -21.40 54.41
C PRO A 236 -1.27 -20.36 55.55
N THR A 237 -0.34 -20.36 56.52
CA THR A 237 -0.24 -19.28 57.49
C THR A 237 0.50 -18.11 56.86
N VAL A 238 -0.11 -16.95 56.93
CA VAL A 238 0.49 -15.68 56.47
C VAL A 238 1.63 -15.33 57.41
N GLU A 239 2.88 -15.30 56.92
CA GLU A 239 4.02 -14.71 57.58
C GLU A 239 4.22 -13.25 57.14
#